data_172b4f042493d01331f9379f816503e2
#
_entry.id   172b4f042493d01331f9379f816503e2
#
_cell.length_a   1.000
_cell.length_b   1.000
_cell.length_c   1.000
_cell.angle_alpha   90.00
_cell.angle_beta   90.00
_cell.angle_gamma   90.00
#
_symmetry.space_group_name_H-M   'P 1'
#
loop_
_entity.id
_entity.type
_entity.pdbx_description
1 polymer ?
#
loop_
_entity_poly.entity_id
_entity_poly.type
_entity_poly.pdbx_seq_one_letter_code
_entity_poly.pdbx_strand_id
1 'polypeptide(L)'
;RYDMMDELGVFPHNASNCSVLIVGDKVYACTSNGQDWTHVNIPSPNSPSFIALNKFTGEFAGEDDAHIGPRIFHGQWSSPSSGLVNGKPQVFFGGGDGFCYAFDPNPVKEGDSSWLKKTWWADCNPPEYRVKDGKPLRYPAADGPSEINATPVYHKNRVYIAIGQDPEHGEGLGNLVCLDPTKTGDITKTGVLWSYNKI
;
A
#
# COMPACT_ATOMS: atom_id res chain seq x y z
N ARG A 1 9.37 -18.55 -13.05
CA ARG A 1 8.80 -17.28 -13.51
C ARG A 1 7.33 -17.25 -13.15
N TYR A 2 6.88 -16.15 -12.58
CA TYR A 2 5.47 -15.85 -12.34
C TYR A 2 5.12 -14.58 -13.11
N ASP A 3 4.15 -14.65 -14.02
CA ASP A 3 3.72 -13.54 -14.87
C ASP A 3 2.45 -12.92 -14.29
N MET A 4 2.58 -11.76 -13.62
CA MET A 4 1.47 -11.11 -12.93
C MET A 4 0.41 -10.57 -13.90
N MET A 5 0.78 -10.25 -15.13
CA MET A 5 -0.19 -9.78 -16.14
C MET A 5 -1.06 -10.94 -16.62
N ASP A 6 -0.44 -12.07 -16.98
CA ASP A 6 -1.15 -13.23 -17.50
C ASP A 6 -1.92 -13.98 -16.39
N GLU A 7 -1.30 -14.12 -15.19
CA GLU A 7 -1.86 -14.94 -14.11
C GLU A 7 -2.88 -14.19 -13.23
N LEU A 8 -2.71 -12.88 -13.08
CA LEU A 8 -3.52 -12.06 -12.15
C LEU A 8 -4.27 -10.91 -12.84
N GLY A 9 -4.09 -10.75 -14.15
CA GLY A 9 -4.71 -9.67 -14.91
C GLY A 9 -4.23 -8.27 -14.50
N VAL A 10 -3.06 -8.16 -13.90
CA VAL A 10 -2.51 -6.88 -13.45
C VAL A 10 -2.21 -5.97 -14.62
N PHE A 11 -2.55 -4.69 -14.50
CA PHE A 11 -2.14 -3.64 -15.43
C PHE A 11 -1.13 -2.72 -14.75
N PRO A 12 0.20 -2.95 -14.92
CA PRO A 12 1.20 -2.11 -14.29
C PRO A 12 1.21 -0.72 -14.89
N HIS A 13 1.12 0.31 -14.03
CA HIS A 13 1.33 1.68 -14.48
C HIS A 13 2.84 1.95 -14.60
N ASN A 14 3.30 2.27 -15.80
CA ASN A 14 4.71 2.50 -16.17
C ASN A 14 5.60 1.28 -15.92
N ALA A 15 6.10 1.09 -14.69
CA ALA A 15 7.04 0.04 -14.35
C ALA A 15 6.76 -0.61 -13.00
N SER A 16 7.03 -1.90 -12.89
CA SER A 16 7.09 -2.62 -11.62
C SER A 16 8.50 -2.48 -11.04
N ASN A 17 8.70 -1.61 -10.08
CA ASN A 17 10.01 -1.24 -9.55
C ASN A 17 10.17 -1.45 -8.03
N CYS A 18 9.23 -2.11 -7.38
CA CYS A 18 9.35 -2.38 -5.95
C CYS A 18 10.47 -3.39 -5.65
N SER A 19 11.14 -3.21 -4.52
CA SER A 19 12.00 -4.24 -3.94
C SER A 19 11.14 -5.33 -3.32
N VAL A 20 11.52 -6.59 -3.52
CA VAL A 20 10.82 -7.71 -2.88
C VAL A 20 11.22 -7.84 -1.42
N LEU A 21 10.31 -8.36 -0.59
CA LEU A 21 10.55 -8.69 0.81
C LEU A 21 10.48 -10.21 1.00
N ILE A 22 11.36 -10.77 1.83
CA ILE A 22 11.26 -12.17 2.24
C ILE A 22 10.94 -12.25 3.73
N VAL A 23 9.84 -12.93 4.08
CA VAL A 23 9.49 -13.30 5.46
C VAL A 23 9.14 -14.78 5.48
N GLY A 24 9.85 -15.54 6.29
CA GLY A 24 9.68 -17.00 6.36
C GLY A 24 9.95 -17.67 5.02
N ASP A 25 8.98 -18.36 4.47
CA ASP A 25 9.02 -19.07 3.19
C ASP A 25 8.34 -18.30 2.04
N LYS A 26 7.98 -17.05 2.25
CA LYS A 26 7.26 -16.21 1.28
C LYS A 26 8.13 -15.07 0.75
N VAL A 27 7.91 -14.74 -0.53
CA VAL A 27 8.35 -13.50 -1.19
C VAL A 27 7.13 -12.62 -1.38
N TYR A 28 7.21 -11.38 -0.93
CA TYR A 28 6.15 -10.38 -1.08
C TYR A 28 6.56 -9.34 -2.11
N ALA A 29 5.61 -8.95 -2.96
CA ALA A 29 5.83 -7.96 -3.99
C ALA A 29 4.59 -7.09 -4.22
N CYS A 30 4.81 -5.82 -4.53
CA CYS A 30 3.82 -4.94 -5.14
C CYS A 30 3.65 -5.32 -6.61
N THR A 31 2.41 -5.37 -7.09
CA THR A 31 2.12 -5.69 -8.49
C THR A 31 2.28 -4.51 -9.43
N SER A 32 2.33 -3.29 -8.89
CA SER A 32 2.30 -2.02 -9.62
C SER A 32 1.03 -1.78 -10.42
N ASN A 33 -0.06 -2.51 -10.10
CA ASN A 33 -1.36 -2.25 -10.71
C ASN A 33 -1.74 -0.78 -10.57
N GLY A 34 -2.26 -0.16 -11.62
CA GLY A 34 -2.52 1.28 -11.61
C GLY A 34 -3.36 1.77 -12.78
N GLN A 35 -3.28 3.07 -13.06
CA GLN A 35 -3.98 3.72 -14.13
C GLN A 35 -3.40 3.36 -15.52
N ASP A 36 -4.21 3.56 -16.54
CA ASP A 36 -3.77 3.53 -17.95
C ASP A 36 -3.02 4.83 -18.33
N TRP A 37 -2.56 4.89 -19.57
CA TRP A 37 -1.83 6.05 -20.11
C TRP A 37 -2.65 7.34 -20.19
N THR A 38 -3.97 7.26 -20.04
CA THR A 38 -4.83 8.45 -19.99
C THR A 38 -4.81 9.12 -18.62
N HIS A 39 -4.30 8.43 -17.59
CA HIS A 39 -4.31 8.84 -16.18
C HIS A 39 -5.73 9.10 -15.63
N VAL A 40 -6.71 8.38 -16.19
CA VAL A 40 -8.12 8.50 -15.80
C VAL A 40 -8.71 7.17 -15.36
N ASN A 41 -8.36 6.08 -16.07
CA ASN A 41 -8.98 4.78 -15.86
C ASN A 41 -8.03 3.81 -15.15
N ILE A 42 -8.57 2.92 -14.34
CA ILE A 42 -7.89 1.77 -13.79
C ILE A 42 -8.38 0.54 -14.54
N PRO A 43 -7.60 -0.01 -15.51
CA PRO A 43 -8.07 -1.10 -16.37
C PRO A 43 -8.37 -2.38 -15.59
N SER A 44 -7.65 -2.63 -14.53
CA SER A 44 -7.76 -3.85 -13.71
C SER A 44 -8.06 -3.54 -12.24
N PRO A 45 -9.23 -2.96 -11.92
CA PRO A 45 -9.52 -2.49 -10.56
C PRO A 45 -9.66 -3.64 -9.54
N ASN A 46 -9.93 -4.85 -10.01
CA ASN A 46 -10.10 -6.04 -9.16
C ASN A 46 -8.83 -6.88 -9.03
N SER A 47 -7.77 -6.56 -9.79
CA SER A 47 -6.50 -7.26 -9.67
C SER A 47 -5.78 -6.89 -8.37
N PRO A 48 -5.02 -7.84 -7.76
CA PRO A 48 -4.35 -7.59 -6.51
C PRO A 48 -3.30 -6.48 -6.62
N SER A 49 -3.11 -5.77 -5.55
CA SER A 49 -2.10 -4.72 -5.41
C SER A 49 -0.83 -5.24 -4.75
N PHE A 50 -0.97 -6.26 -3.91
CA PHE A 50 0.09 -6.84 -3.12
C PHE A 50 -0.06 -8.35 -3.05
N ILE A 51 1.01 -9.10 -3.33
CA ILE A 51 0.99 -10.56 -3.41
C ILE A 51 2.10 -11.21 -2.61
N ALA A 52 1.89 -12.49 -2.30
CA ALA A 52 2.90 -13.39 -1.78
C ALA A 52 3.11 -14.58 -2.73
N LEU A 53 4.36 -14.97 -2.93
CA LEU A 53 4.75 -16.19 -3.64
C LEU A 53 5.55 -17.10 -2.69
N ASN A 54 5.53 -18.40 -2.93
CA ASN A 54 6.44 -19.32 -2.26
C ASN A 54 7.88 -19.08 -2.75
N LYS A 55 8.81 -18.77 -1.85
CA LYS A 55 10.20 -18.42 -2.24
C LYS A 55 11.01 -19.57 -2.86
N PHE A 56 10.60 -20.82 -2.64
CA PHE A 56 11.32 -21.98 -3.15
C PHE A 56 10.78 -22.44 -4.50
N THR A 57 9.47 -22.33 -4.73
CA THR A 57 8.81 -22.82 -5.94
C THR A 57 8.41 -21.71 -6.90
N GLY A 58 8.23 -20.47 -6.41
CA GLY A 58 7.67 -19.35 -7.18
C GLY A 58 6.16 -19.42 -7.38
N GLU A 59 5.49 -20.40 -6.77
CA GLU A 59 4.04 -20.55 -6.84
C GLU A 59 3.31 -19.44 -6.07
N PHE A 60 2.13 -19.05 -6.57
CA PHE A 60 1.27 -18.09 -5.90
C PHE A 60 0.84 -18.61 -4.52
N ALA A 61 0.99 -17.78 -3.52
CA ALA A 61 0.64 -18.11 -2.14
C ALA A 61 -0.56 -17.31 -1.61
N GLY A 62 -0.78 -16.10 -2.12
CA GLY A 62 -1.92 -15.29 -1.73
C GLY A 62 -1.80 -13.83 -2.17
N GLU A 63 -2.91 -13.12 -2.05
CA GLU A 63 -3.07 -11.71 -2.41
C GLU A 63 -3.69 -10.90 -1.27
N ASP A 64 -3.60 -9.58 -1.33
CA ASP A 64 -4.16 -8.69 -0.32
C ASP A 64 -5.70 -8.73 -0.29
N ASP A 65 -6.27 -8.70 0.93
CA ASP A 65 -7.71 -8.56 1.16
C ASP A 65 -8.13 -7.07 1.30
N ALA A 66 -7.26 -6.14 0.94
CA ALA A 66 -7.51 -4.71 1.09
C ALA A 66 -8.31 -4.10 -0.05
N HIS A 67 -8.37 -4.77 -1.21
CA HIS A 67 -9.06 -4.29 -2.41
C HIS A 67 -8.66 -2.86 -2.78
N ILE A 68 -7.36 -2.62 -2.87
CA ILE A 68 -6.78 -1.29 -3.10
C ILE A 68 -7.12 -0.77 -4.49
N GLY A 69 -7.17 -1.67 -5.49
CA GLY A 69 -7.29 -1.36 -6.91
C GLY A 69 -8.27 -0.22 -7.26
N PRO A 70 -9.56 -0.28 -6.83
CA PRO A 70 -10.54 0.76 -7.19
C PRO A 70 -10.25 2.14 -6.60
N ARG A 71 -9.32 2.24 -5.64
CA ARG A 71 -8.99 3.48 -4.92
C ARG A 71 -7.63 4.06 -5.29
N ILE A 72 -6.89 3.41 -6.18
CA ILE A 72 -5.57 3.86 -6.63
C ILE A 72 -5.70 5.24 -7.27
N PHE A 73 -4.86 6.18 -6.86
CA PHE A 73 -4.83 7.52 -7.44
C PHE A 73 -4.09 7.56 -8.77
N HIS A 74 -2.96 6.84 -8.86
CA HIS A 74 -2.11 6.86 -10.04
C HIS A 74 -1.49 5.48 -10.27
N GLY A 75 -0.53 5.09 -9.46
CA GLY A 75 0.14 3.79 -9.51
C GLY A 75 0.49 3.29 -8.11
N GLN A 76 1.26 2.20 -8.07
CA GLN A 76 1.70 1.58 -6.83
C GLN A 76 3.15 1.16 -6.96
N TRP A 77 4.03 1.78 -6.19
CA TRP A 77 5.48 1.57 -6.28
C TRP A 77 6.16 1.37 -4.92
N SER A 78 5.42 1.41 -3.82
CA SER A 78 5.96 1.18 -2.49
C SER A 78 6.55 -0.22 -2.38
N SER A 79 7.74 -0.32 -1.81
CA SER A 79 8.33 -1.59 -1.44
C SER A 79 7.80 -2.04 -0.07
N PRO A 80 7.50 -3.33 0.14
CA PRO A 80 7.09 -3.82 1.44
C PRO A 80 8.24 -3.85 2.44
N SER A 81 7.88 -3.80 3.73
CA SER A 81 8.79 -4.05 4.84
C SER A 81 8.15 -4.95 5.89
N SER A 82 8.88 -5.35 6.92
CA SER A 82 8.33 -6.19 7.99
C SER A 82 8.91 -5.84 9.36
N GLY A 83 8.20 -6.28 10.41
CA GLY A 83 8.65 -6.14 11.78
C GLY A 83 7.98 -7.13 12.73
N LEU A 84 8.57 -7.30 13.92
CA LEU A 84 7.98 -8.10 15.00
C LEU A 84 7.20 -7.17 15.93
N VAL A 85 5.89 -7.14 15.76
CA VAL A 85 4.98 -6.35 16.60
C VAL A 85 4.47 -7.23 17.74
N ASN A 86 4.83 -6.92 18.98
CA ASN A 86 4.52 -7.75 20.14
C ASN A 86 4.91 -9.24 19.93
N GLY A 87 6.06 -9.47 19.28
CA GLY A 87 6.58 -10.81 19.00
C GLY A 87 5.91 -11.54 17.82
N LYS A 88 4.94 -10.93 17.15
CA LYS A 88 4.30 -11.48 15.95
C LYS A 88 4.79 -10.74 14.70
N PRO A 89 5.17 -11.46 13.65
CA PRO A 89 5.56 -10.81 12.40
C PRO A 89 4.37 -10.13 11.74
N GLN A 90 4.59 -8.95 11.20
CA GLN A 90 3.67 -8.22 10.32
C GLN A 90 4.43 -7.77 9.07
N VAL A 91 3.74 -7.72 7.94
CA VAL A 91 4.24 -7.16 6.69
C VAL A 91 3.52 -5.85 6.43
N PHE A 92 4.28 -4.79 6.13
CA PHE A 92 3.76 -3.44 5.90
C PHE A 92 3.87 -3.08 4.43
N PHE A 93 2.84 -2.42 3.91
CA PHE A 93 2.75 -1.99 2.52
C PHE A 93 2.10 -0.62 2.41
N GLY A 94 2.65 0.24 1.55
CA GLY A 94 2.06 1.53 1.21
C GLY A 94 1.22 1.42 -0.06
N GLY A 95 -0.06 1.73 0.05
CA GLY A 95 -1.00 1.63 -1.08
C GLY A 95 -0.98 2.86 -2.00
N GLY A 96 -1.35 2.62 -3.27
CA GLY A 96 -1.58 3.67 -4.26
C GLY A 96 -2.83 4.53 -3.97
N ASP A 97 -3.55 4.22 -2.91
CA ASP A 97 -4.69 4.97 -2.37
C ASP A 97 -4.33 5.86 -1.17
N GLY A 98 -3.04 5.89 -0.80
CA GLY A 98 -2.52 6.69 0.29
C GLY A 98 -2.69 6.07 1.68
N PHE A 99 -3.11 4.81 1.75
CA PHE A 99 -3.18 4.06 3.01
C PHE A 99 -1.93 3.22 3.24
N CYS A 100 -1.45 3.21 4.47
CA CYS A 100 -0.50 2.21 4.93
C CYS A 100 -1.27 1.01 5.49
N TYR A 101 -0.89 -0.18 5.05
CA TYR A 101 -1.49 -1.46 5.44
C TYR A 101 -0.51 -2.32 6.20
N ALA A 102 -1.02 -3.11 7.13
CA ALA A 102 -0.29 -4.22 7.70
C ALA A 102 -1.06 -5.52 7.49
N PHE A 103 -0.34 -6.56 7.12
CA PHE A 103 -0.89 -7.89 6.85
C PHE A 103 -0.26 -8.94 7.76
N ASP A 104 -1.03 -9.98 8.10
CA ASP A 104 -0.46 -11.24 8.57
C ASP A 104 0.37 -11.85 7.43
N PRO A 105 1.62 -12.26 7.68
CA PRO A 105 2.46 -12.84 6.63
C PRO A 105 1.98 -14.21 6.15
N ASN A 106 1.05 -14.85 6.85
CA ASN A 106 0.54 -16.17 6.47
C ASN A 106 -0.80 -16.03 5.76
N PRO A 107 -0.88 -16.31 4.45
CA PRO A 107 -2.14 -16.28 3.74
C PRO A 107 -3.15 -17.28 4.31
N VAL A 108 -4.41 -16.89 4.34
CA VAL A 108 -5.54 -17.73 4.78
C VAL A 108 -6.33 -18.17 3.55
N LYS A 109 -6.51 -19.48 3.40
CA LYS A 109 -7.29 -20.03 2.29
C LYS A 109 -8.79 -19.94 2.62
N GLU A 110 -9.55 -19.34 1.69
CA GLU A 110 -11.02 -19.22 1.77
C GLU A 110 -11.60 -19.63 0.40
N GLY A 111 -12.16 -20.84 0.33
CA GLY A 111 -12.59 -21.44 -0.94
C GLY A 111 -11.40 -21.63 -1.88
N ASP A 112 -11.49 -21.09 -3.09
CA ASP A 112 -10.42 -21.13 -4.09
C ASP A 112 -9.43 -19.99 -3.97
N SER A 113 -9.71 -18.98 -3.14
CA SER A 113 -8.86 -17.82 -2.92
C SER A 113 -7.94 -17.99 -1.71
N SER A 114 -6.83 -17.26 -1.72
CA SER A 114 -5.85 -17.24 -0.63
C SER A 114 -5.51 -15.78 -0.31
N TRP A 115 -5.79 -15.36 0.92
CA TRP A 115 -5.78 -13.95 1.33
C TRP A 115 -4.71 -13.63 2.35
N LEU A 116 -3.90 -12.62 2.08
CA LEU A 116 -3.13 -11.90 3.09
C LEU A 116 -4.11 -11.03 3.87
N LYS A 117 -4.42 -11.45 5.11
CA LYS A 117 -5.39 -10.74 5.94
C LYS A 117 -4.78 -9.47 6.52
N LYS A 118 -5.39 -8.32 6.22
CA LYS A 118 -4.97 -7.07 6.84
C LYS A 118 -5.27 -7.07 8.34
N THR A 119 -4.28 -6.69 9.13
CA THR A 119 -4.40 -6.56 10.59
C THR A 119 -4.82 -5.15 10.98
N TRP A 120 -4.30 -4.15 10.28
CA TRP A 120 -4.69 -2.76 10.40
C TRP A 120 -4.42 -1.99 9.10
N TRP A 121 -5.03 -0.82 9.00
CA TRP A 121 -4.76 0.17 7.95
C TRP A 121 -4.91 1.59 8.49
N ALA A 122 -4.19 2.55 7.89
CA ALA A 122 -4.24 3.96 8.24
C ALA A 122 -4.17 4.83 7.00
N ASP A 123 -5.07 5.81 6.87
CA ASP A 123 -4.92 6.89 5.90
C ASP A 123 -3.75 7.78 6.32
N CYS A 124 -2.73 7.86 5.48
CA CYS A 124 -1.54 8.67 5.72
C CYS A 124 -1.62 10.08 5.12
N ASN A 125 -2.67 10.36 4.35
CA ASN A 125 -2.96 11.72 3.93
C ASN A 125 -3.56 12.52 5.11
N PRO A 126 -3.11 13.76 5.34
CA PRO A 126 -3.79 14.66 6.26
C PRO A 126 -5.26 14.85 5.87
N PRO A 127 -6.17 15.02 6.83
CA PRO A 127 -7.59 15.22 6.53
C PRO A 127 -7.86 16.36 5.55
N GLU A 128 -7.09 17.43 5.63
CA GLU A 128 -7.17 18.61 4.74
C GLU A 128 -6.79 18.29 3.30
N TYR A 129 -6.06 17.19 3.04
CA TYR A 129 -5.74 16.73 1.67
C TYR A 129 -6.90 15.92 1.06
N ARG A 130 -7.84 15.49 1.86
CA ARG A 130 -9.03 14.76 1.40
C ARG A 130 -10.19 15.69 1.09
N VAL A 131 -10.35 16.76 1.90
CA VAL A 131 -11.50 17.67 1.82
C VAL A 131 -11.03 19.10 2.06
N LYS A 132 -11.43 20.03 1.18
CA LYS A 132 -11.23 21.48 1.32
C LYS A 132 -12.56 22.19 1.10
N ASP A 133 -12.94 23.09 2.00
CA ASP A 133 -14.22 23.85 1.96
C ASP A 133 -15.44 22.95 1.78
N GLY A 134 -15.44 21.79 2.47
CA GLY A 134 -16.52 20.81 2.42
C GLY A 134 -16.61 20.00 1.11
N LYS A 135 -15.66 20.16 0.19
CA LYS A 135 -15.60 19.43 -1.09
C LYS A 135 -14.42 18.46 -1.11
N PRO A 136 -14.63 17.23 -1.64
CA PRO A 136 -13.53 16.29 -1.83
C PRO A 136 -12.48 16.87 -2.79
N LEU A 137 -11.22 16.82 -2.37
CA LEU A 137 -10.09 17.04 -3.27
C LEU A 137 -9.84 15.76 -4.06
N ARG A 138 -9.53 15.91 -5.34
CA ARG A 138 -9.22 14.80 -6.24
C ARG A 138 -7.76 14.83 -6.62
N TYR A 139 -7.18 13.66 -6.81
CA TYR A 139 -5.88 13.52 -7.43
C TYR A 139 -5.98 13.76 -8.96
N PRO A 140 -5.05 14.47 -9.61
CA PRO A 140 -3.99 15.24 -8.98
C PRO A 140 -4.46 16.64 -8.56
N ALA A 141 -4.08 17.06 -7.36
CA ALA A 141 -4.27 18.42 -6.88
C ALA A 141 -3.09 18.79 -5.97
N ALA A 142 -2.55 19.98 -6.07
CA ALA A 142 -1.34 20.41 -5.36
C ALA A 142 -1.43 20.26 -3.83
N ASP A 143 -2.62 20.40 -3.27
CA ASP A 143 -2.94 20.22 -1.85
C ASP A 143 -3.91 19.05 -1.62
N GLY A 144 -3.95 18.10 -2.56
CA GLY A 144 -4.84 16.94 -2.54
C GLY A 144 -4.19 15.66 -2.02
N PRO A 145 -4.97 14.56 -2.04
CA PRO A 145 -4.48 13.26 -1.59
C PRO A 145 -3.40 12.72 -2.53
N SER A 146 -2.53 11.87 -1.99
CA SER A 146 -1.43 11.24 -2.72
C SER A 146 -1.32 9.76 -2.41
N GLU A 147 -0.62 9.04 -3.27
CA GLU A 147 -0.20 7.66 -3.06
C GLU A 147 1.05 7.57 -2.18
N ILE A 148 1.32 6.36 -1.64
CA ILE A 148 2.54 6.07 -0.90
C ILE A 148 3.54 5.39 -1.83
N ASN A 149 4.62 6.09 -2.16
CA ASN A 149 5.74 5.55 -2.94
C ASN A 149 6.89 5.07 -2.04
N ALA A 150 6.99 5.63 -0.85
CA ALA A 150 8.03 5.28 0.12
C ALA A 150 7.80 3.88 0.72
N THR A 151 8.91 3.19 1.04
CA THR A 151 8.86 1.96 1.82
C THR A 151 8.48 2.28 3.27
N PRO A 152 7.47 1.62 3.88
CA PRO A 152 7.22 1.72 5.31
C PRO A 152 8.44 1.27 6.12
N VAL A 153 8.86 2.03 7.11
CA VAL A 153 10.03 1.70 7.93
C VAL A 153 9.57 1.28 9.32
N TYR A 154 9.85 0.03 9.71
CA TYR A 154 9.60 -0.44 11.07
C TYR A 154 10.82 -0.23 11.95
N HIS A 155 10.63 0.43 13.10
CA HIS A 155 11.66 0.58 14.11
C HIS A 155 11.05 0.71 15.51
N LYS A 156 11.52 -0.08 16.47
CA LYS A 156 11.13 -0.01 17.90
C LYS A 156 9.60 0.08 18.12
N ASN A 157 8.84 -0.87 17.58
CA ASN A 157 7.38 -0.89 17.64
C ASN A 157 6.71 0.39 17.10
N ARG A 158 7.26 0.94 16.02
CA ARG A 158 6.69 2.07 15.27
C ARG A 158 6.83 1.79 13.78
N VAL A 159 5.86 2.24 13.01
CA VAL A 159 5.94 2.27 11.55
C VAL A 159 5.99 3.73 11.12
N TYR A 160 7.00 4.07 10.34
CA TYR A 160 7.18 5.40 9.77
C TYR A 160 6.88 5.34 8.30
N ILE A 161 6.06 6.25 7.81
CA ILE A 161 5.68 6.31 6.41
C ILE A 161 5.71 7.74 5.90
N ALA A 162 6.41 7.94 4.79
CA ALA A 162 6.38 9.20 4.06
C ALA A 162 5.39 9.08 2.90
N ILE A 163 4.59 10.10 2.72
CA ILE A 163 3.66 10.24 1.61
C ILE A 163 3.82 11.63 1.00
N GLY A 164 3.71 11.72 -0.30
CA GLY A 164 3.83 12.97 -1.03
C GLY A 164 3.43 12.78 -2.48
N GLN A 165 3.07 13.87 -3.12
CA GLN A 165 2.61 13.86 -4.49
C GLN A 165 3.79 13.81 -5.47
N ASP A 166 3.55 13.16 -6.62
CA ASP A 166 4.46 13.19 -7.74
C ASP A 166 4.60 14.65 -8.27
N PRO A 167 5.83 15.17 -8.42
CA PRO A 167 6.06 16.51 -8.94
C PRO A 167 5.46 16.79 -10.32
N GLU A 168 5.24 15.76 -11.14
CA GLU A 168 4.57 15.91 -12.45
C GLU A 168 3.11 16.33 -12.31
N HIS A 169 2.50 16.09 -11.14
CA HIS A 169 1.10 16.41 -10.86
C HIS A 169 0.90 17.64 -9.97
N GLY A 170 1.98 18.32 -9.60
CA GLY A 170 1.94 19.55 -8.83
C GLY A 170 2.93 19.60 -7.66
N GLU A 171 2.94 20.71 -6.94
CA GLU A 171 3.77 20.92 -5.75
C GLU A 171 3.02 20.39 -4.51
N GLY A 172 2.69 19.09 -4.49
CA GLY A 172 1.96 18.49 -3.40
C GLY A 172 2.75 18.53 -2.10
N LEU A 173 2.07 18.84 -1.01
CA LEU A 173 2.66 18.84 0.32
C LEU A 173 2.90 17.39 0.78
N GLY A 174 4.12 17.12 1.26
CA GLY A 174 4.45 15.84 1.86
C GLY A 174 3.88 15.70 3.28
N ASN A 175 3.82 14.46 3.74
CA ASN A 175 3.50 14.14 5.13
C ASN A 175 4.36 12.97 5.61
N LEU A 176 4.91 13.08 6.79
CA LEU A 176 5.59 11.98 7.48
C LEU A 176 4.74 11.56 8.67
N VAL A 177 4.36 10.29 8.71
CA VAL A 177 3.46 9.74 9.73
C VAL A 177 4.18 8.67 10.54
N CYS A 178 4.02 8.71 11.86
CA CYS A 178 4.44 7.65 12.77
C CYS A 178 3.21 6.92 13.31
N LEU A 179 3.13 5.62 13.07
CA LEU A 179 2.00 4.77 13.42
C LEU A 179 2.35 3.79 14.56
N ASP A 180 1.36 3.50 15.40
CA ASP A 180 1.38 2.43 16.39
C ASP A 180 0.88 1.12 15.77
N PRO A 181 1.75 0.18 15.38
CA PRO A 181 1.37 -1.06 14.74
C PRO A 181 0.74 -2.09 15.69
N THR A 182 0.64 -1.78 16.99
CA THR A 182 0.02 -2.67 17.99
C THR A 182 -1.52 -2.61 17.96
N LYS A 183 -2.08 -1.63 17.28
CA LYS A 183 -3.52 -1.45 17.06
C LYS A 183 -4.03 -2.38 15.96
N THR A 184 -5.34 -2.50 15.83
CA THR A 184 -6.01 -3.34 14.83
C THR A 184 -7.16 -2.60 14.16
N GLY A 185 -7.51 -3.00 12.93
CA GLY A 185 -8.58 -2.39 12.15
C GLY A 185 -8.18 -1.03 11.58
N ASP A 186 -9.15 -0.14 11.40
CA ASP A 186 -8.87 1.24 10.98
C ASP A 186 -8.23 2.03 12.14
N ILE A 187 -6.94 2.30 11.99
CA ILE A 187 -6.16 3.03 12.98
C ILE A 187 -5.89 4.49 12.60
N THR A 188 -6.53 4.99 11.55
CA THR A 188 -6.34 6.37 11.05
C THR A 188 -6.43 7.41 12.17
N LYS A 189 -7.41 7.26 13.08
CA LYS A 189 -7.61 8.19 14.20
C LYS A 189 -6.94 7.76 15.51
N THR A 190 -6.68 6.47 15.68
CA THR A 190 -6.27 5.90 16.97
C THR A 190 -4.82 5.44 17.00
N GLY A 191 -4.20 5.24 15.85
CA GLY A 191 -2.86 4.72 15.70
C GLY A 191 -1.81 5.74 15.27
N VAL A 192 -2.22 6.93 14.84
CA VAL A 192 -1.27 8.01 14.52
C VAL A 192 -0.72 8.58 15.82
N LEU A 193 0.57 8.39 16.06
CA LEU A 193 1.26 8.91 17.23
C LEU A 193 1.69 10.35 17.05
N TRP A 194 2.14 10.68 15.85
CA TRP A 194 2.44 12.02 15.38
C TRP A 194 2.51 12.05 13.85
N SER A 195 2.37 13.22 13.28
CA SER A 195 2.62 13.50 11.87
C SER A 195 3.37 14.80 11.70
N TYR A 196 4.08 14.92 10.57
CA TYR A 196 4.78 16.13 10.17
C TYR A 196 4.49 16.42 8.70
N ASN A 197 3.78 17.50 8.43
CA ASN A 197 3.31 17.90 7.11
C ASN A 197 3.87 19.25 6.61
N LYS A 198 5.02 19.64 7.13
CA LYS A 198 5.72 20.88 6.73
C LYS A 198 6.95 20.60 5.88
N ILE A 199 6.84 19.68 4.94
CA ILE A 199 7.91 19.27 4.03
C ILE A 199 7.49 19.50 2.57
#